data_27594e9e8f9e48eb1dcde0c180120760
#
_entry.id   27594e9e8f9e48eb1dcde0c180120760
#
_cell.length_a   1.000
_cell.length_b   1.000
_cell.length_c   1.000
_cell.angle_alpha   90.00
_cell.angle_beta   90.00
_cell.angle_gamma   90.00
#
_symmetry.space_group_name_H-M   'P 1'
#
loop_
_entity.id
_entity.type
_entity.pdbx_description
1 polymer ?
#
loop_
_entity_poly.entity_id
_entity_poly.type
_entity_poly.pdbx_seq_one_letter_code
_entity_poly.pdbx_strand_id
1 'polypeptide(L)'
;MTLIPRKHVIPEYRRVITDLGQDWTTGIEYRKPPFTEWLIEAGSPDNLGLFLKAATQTIPKKNALAFWDTFAEIFGMPMRIAKTTTRDEKELAKMEKMMDSMGASLWGVFQQGTDIEVVESTKGDAFNVYDKRVDRANSELSKLVIGQTMTIEDGSSLSQSETHLEVFENLVERDCRMLKDIVNNQLIPKMAKHGF
;
A
#
# COMPACT_ATOMS: atom_id res chain seq x y z
N MET A 1 -6.22 32.85 -4.74
CA MET A 1 -5.94 31.75 -5.69
C MET A 1 -6.73 30.53 -5.22
N THR A 2 -7.52 29.92 -6.09
CA THR A 2 -8.38 28.78 -5.71
C THR A 2 -7.97 27.55 -6.52
N LEU A 3 -7.77 26.41 -5.84
CA LEU A 3 -7.44 25.15 -6.48
C LEU A 3 -8.67 24.55 -7.16
N ILE A 4 -8.57 24.21 -8.43
CA ILE A 4 -9.59 23.42 -9.13
C ILE A 4 -9.39 21.97 -8.75
N PRO A 5 -10.40 21.27 -8.18
CA PRO A 5 -10.26 19.89 -7.78
C PRO A 5 -9.92 18.98 -8.98
N ARG A 6 -8.96 18.07 -8.81
CA ARG A 6 -8.46 17.19 -9.86
C ARG A 6 -9.56 16.42 -10.61
N LYS A 7 -10.63 16.04 -9.91
CA LYS A 7 -11.78 15.32 -10.48
C LYS A 7 -12.52 16.09 -11.59
N HIS A 8 -12.37 17.41 -11.62
CA HIS A 8 -12.98 18.27 -12.66
C HIS A 8 -12.04 18.56 -13.82
N VAL A 9 -10.77 18.17 -13.73
CA VAL A 9 -9.76 18.46 -14.76
C VAL A 9 -9.57 17.24 -15.64
N ILE A 10 -9.76 17.40 -16.95
CA ILE A 10 -9.50 16.40 -17.97
C ILE A 10 -8.26 16.82 -18.77
N PRO A 11 -7.07 16.41 -18.34
CA PRO A 11 -5.80 16.90 -18.92
C PRO A 11 -5.63 16.49 -20.39
N GLU A 12 -6.12 15.32 -20.77
CA GLU A 12 -6.04 14.78 -22.13
C GLU A 12 -6.71 15.72 -23.14
N TYR A 13 -7.84 16.30 -22.77
CA TYR A 13 -8.58 17.26 -23.61
C TYR A 13 -8.34 18.73 -23.23
N ARG A 14 -7.49 18.96 -22.20
CA ARG A 14 -7.21 20.32 -21.68
C ARG A 14 -8.47 21.06 -21.28
N ARG A 15 -9.38 20.36 -20.64
CA ARG A 15 -10.71 20.87 -20.25
C ARG A 15 -10.98 20.73 -18.77
N VAL A 16 -11.81 21.63 -18.29
CA VAL A 16 -12.40 21.57 -16.94
C VAL A 16 -13.90 21.37 -17.11
N ILE A 17 -14.43 20.34 -16.45
CA ILE A 17 -15.87 20.08 -16.38
C ILE A 17 -16.44 20.67 -15.09
N THR A 18 -17.62 21.27 -15.17
CA THR A 18 -18.30 21.84 -14.01
C THR A 18 -19.09 20.81 -13.25
N ASP A 19 -19.64 19.81 -13.94
CA ASP A 19 -20.37 18.69 -13.37
C ASP A 19 -19.67 17.35 -13.73
N LEU A 20 -19.57 16.44 -12.78
CA LEU A 20 -18.96 15.12 -12.99
C LEU A 20 -19.76 14.21 -13.93
N GLY A 21 -21.05 14.50 -14.14
CA GLY A 21 -21.89 13.81 -15.12
C GLY A 21 -21.83 14.41 -16.53
N GLN A 22 -21.12 15.54 -16.70
CA GLN A 22 -21.00 16.21 -17.99
C GLN A 22 -20.06 15.43 -18.93
N ASP A 23 -20.39 15.46 -20.23
CA ASP A 23 -19.49 14.94 -21.24
C ASP A 23 -18.16 15.75 -21.21
N TRP A 24 -17.07 15.03 -21.06
CA TRP A 24 -15.70 15.60 -21.01
C TRP A 24 -15.32 16.39 -22.26
N THR A 25 -15.96 16.12 -23.41
CA THR A 25 -15.73 16.89 -24.66
C THR A 25 -16.38 18.26 -24.66
N THR A 26 -17.35 18.52 -23.77
CA THR A 26 -18.09 19.79 -23.69
C THR A 26 -17.59 20.74 -22.60
N GLY A 27 -16.55 20.35 -21.84
CA GLY A 27 -15.97 21.17 -20.77
C GLY A 27 -15.30 22.46 -21.28
N ILE A 28 -14.97 23.34 -20.32
CA ILE A 28 -14.29 24.61 -20.55
C ILE A 28 -12.83 24.33 -20.96
N GLU A 29 -12.43 24.78 -22.13
CA GLU A 29 -11.05 24.65 -22.62
C GLU A 29 -10.15 25.70 -21.95
N TYR A 30 -9.37 25.29 -20.95
CA TYR A 30 -8.64 26.23 -20.09
C TYR A 30 -7.37 26.82 -20.74
N ARG A 31 -6.91 26.31 -21.88
CA ARG A 31 -5.79 26.89 -22.65
C ARG A 31 -6.22 27.92 -23.68
N LYS A 32 -7.53 28.26 -23.75
CA LYS A 32 -8.05 29.34 -24.60
C LYS A 32 -8.40 30.58 -23.79
N PRO A 33 -8.32 31.78 -24.40
CA PRO A 33 -8.82 33.00 -23.79
C PRO A 33 -10.33 32.89 -23.45
N PRO A 34 -10.80 33.47 -22.34
CA PRO A 34 -10.04 34.28 -21.37
C PRO A 34 -9.35 33.46 -20.28
N PHE A 35 -9.53 32.15 -20.23
CA PHE A 35 -9.11 31.31 -19.12
C PHE A 35 -7.59 31.16 -19.00
N THR A 36 -6.85 31.16 -20.10
CA THR A 36 -5.37 31.15 -20.09
C THR A 36 -4.76 32.29 -19.29
N GLU A 37 -5.46 33.39 -19.12
CA GLU A 37 -4.94 34.56 -18.39
C GLU A 37 -5.07 34.41 -16.88
N TRP A 38 -6.01 33.59 -16.42
CA TRP A 38 -6.36 33.43 -15.01
C TRP A 38 -5.94 32.09 -14.42
N LEU A 39 -5.64 31.11 -15.26
CA LEU A 39 -5.32 29.76 -14.84
C LEU A 39 -3.81 29.52 -14.78
N ILE A 40 -3.33 28.89 -13.71
CA ILE A 40 -1.98 28.37 -13.58
C ILE A 40 -2.07 26.86 -13.72
N GLU A 41 -1.34 26.31 -14.67
CA GLU A 41 -1.27 24.88 -14.92
C GLU A 41 0.06 24.33 -14.37
N ALA A 42 -0.02 23.33 -13.49
CA ALA A 42 1.13 22.63 -12.94
C ALA A 42 1.08 21.15 -13.31
N GLY A 43 2.20 20.58 -13.73
CA GLY A 43 2.32 19.19 -14.13
C GLY A 43 2.19 18.94 -15.63
N SER A 44 2.08 17.68 -15.99
CA SER A 44 1.91 17.22 -17.38
C SER A 44 0.67 16.31 -17.47
N PRO A 45 -0.09 16.34 -18.61
CA PRO A 45 -1.20 15.43 -18.84
C PRO A 45 -0.79 13.96 -18.80
N ASP A 46 0.43 13.65 -19.19
CA ASP A 46 0.97 12.28 -19.22
C ASP A 46 1.47 11.80 -17.85
N ASN A 47 1.59 12.71 -16.88
CA ASN A 47 2.05 12.37 -15.54
C ASN A 47 0.87 12.09 -14.61
N LEU A 48 0.53 10.82 -14.45
CA LEU A 48 -0.53 10.35 -13.55
C LEU A 48 -0.13 10.37 -12.06
N GLY A 49 1.07 10.87 -11.74
CA GLY A 49 1.59 10.98 -10.40
C GLY A 49 2.14 9.67 -9.84
N LEU A 50 2.59 9.72 -8.59
CA LEU A 50 3.23 8.59 -7.91
C LEU A 50 2.23 7.51 -7.48
N PHE A 51 0.97 7.86 -7.22
CA PHE A 51 -0.01 6.91 -6.70
C PHE A 51 -0.29 5.74 -7.64
N LEU A 52 -0.34 5.98 -8.95
CA LEU A 52 -0.53 4.88 -9.92
C LEU A 52 0.62 3.88 -9.85
N LYS A 53 1.85 4.37 -9.78
CA LYS A 53 3.05 3.52 -9.63
C LYS A 53 3.07 2.83 -8.27
N ALA A 54 2.70 3.53 -7.19
CA ALA A 54 2.62 2.98 -5.85
C ALA A 54 1.57 1.88 -5.71
N ALA A 55 0.44 1.98 -6.43
CA ALA A 55 -0.65 1.00 -6.39
C ALA A 55 -0.18 -0.41 -6.77
N THR A 56 0.77 -0.53 -7.70
CA THR A 56 1.35 -1.83 -8.12
C THR A 56 2.03 -2.58 -6.98
N GLN A 57 2.52 -1.88 -5.97
CA GLN A 57 3.12 -2.47 -4.77
C GLN A 57 2.17 -2.48 -3.57
N THR A 58 1.34 -1.45 -3.43
CA THR A 58 0.42 -1.31 -2.29
C THR A 58 -0.69 -2.37 -2.31
N ILE A 59 -1.26 -2.67 -3.49
CA ILE A 59 -2.33 -3.66 -3.62
C ILE A 59 -1.82 -5.07 -3.27
N PRO A 60 -0.72 -5.58 -3.88
CA PRO A 60 -0.20 -6.88 -3.50
C PRO A 60 0.29 -6.96 -2.05
N LYS A 61 0.83 -5.87 -1.48
CA LYS A 61 1.20 -5.80 -0.06
C LYS A 61 -0.02 -6.01 0.84
N LYS A 62 -1.11 -5.31 0.56
CA LYS A 62 -2.36 -5.45 1.32
C LYS A 62 -2.91 -6.87 1.24
N ASN A 63 -2.88 -7.48 0.06
CA ASN A 63 -3.30 -8.86 -0.12
C ASN A 63 -2.39 -9.84 0.62
N ALA A 64 -1.06 -9.63 0.58
CA ALA A 64 -0.12 -10.47 1.30
C ALA A 64 -0.35 -10.45 2.81
N LEU A 65 -0.65 -9.29 3.40
CA LEU A 65 -1.01 -9.16 4.82
C LEU A 65 -2.30 -9.93 5.15
N ALA A 66 -3.35 -9.79 4.32
CA ALA A 66 -4.60 -10.50 4.53
C ALA A 66 -4.43 -12.03 4.42
N PHE A 67 -3.62 -12.51 3.47
CA PHE A 67 -3.29 -13.94 3.38
C PHE A 67 -2.42 -14.41 4.53
N TRP A 68 -1.53 -13.57 5.03
CA TRP A 68 -0.70 -13.88 6.20
C TRP A 68 -1.56 -14.04 7.46
N ASP A 69 -2.54 -13.14 7.67
CA ASP A 69 -3.49 -13.25 8.76
C ASP A 69 -4.29 -14.55 8.67
N THR A 70 -4.84 -14.88 7.50
CA THR A 70 -5.54 -16.15 7.26
C THR A 70 -4.64 -17.38 7.48
N PHE A 71 -3.38 -17.30 7.04
CA PHE A 71 -2.40 -18.36 7.26
C PHE A 71 -2.11 -18.53 8.76
N ALA A 72 -1.97 -17.44 9.50
CA ALA A 72 -1.76 -17.46 10.94
C ALA A 72 -2.97 -18.05 11.70
N GLU A 73 -4.18 -17.77 11.25
CA GLU A 73 -5.40 -18.38 11.82
C GLU A 73 -5.45 -19.90 11.59
N ILE A 74 -5.14 -20.34 10.38
CA ILE A 74 -5.23 -21.78 10.02
C ILE A 74 -4.08 -22.57 10.62
N PHE A 75 -2.86 -22.06 10.53
CA PHE A 75 -1.63 -22.79 10.87
C PHE A 75 -0.99 -22.37 12.21
N GLY A 76 -1.43 -21.26 12.78
CA GLY A 76 -1.00 -20.80 14.10
C GLY A 76 -1.61 -21.61 15.24
N MET A 77 -2.72 -22.30 14.99
CA MET A 77 -3.28 -23.27 15.92
C MET A 77 -2.91 -24.70 15.47
N PRO A 78 -2.20 -25.47 16.30
CA PRO A 78 -1.83 -26.84 15.93
C PRO A 78 -3.09 -27.69 15.73
N MET A 79 -3.17 -28.39 14.61
CA MET A 79 -4.24 -29.34 14.35
C MET A 79 -4.11 -30.52 15.31
N ARG A 80 -5.16 -30.78 16.07
CA ARG A 80 -5.24 -31.90 17.01
C ARG A 80 -6.08 -33.00 16.40
N ILE A 81 -5.54 -34.20 16.30
CA ILE A 81 -6.21 -35.38 15.75
C ILE A 81 -6.33 -36.42 16.84
N ALA A 82 -7.55 -36.75 17.26
CA ALA A 82 -7.79 -37.86 18.17
C ALA A 82 -8.08 -39.14 17.37
N LYS A 83 -7.31 -40.20 17.63
CA LYS A 83 -7.49 -41.52 17.03
C LYS A 83 -8.04 -42.46 18.10
N THR A 84 -9.15 -43.14 17.83
CA THR A 84 -9.74 -44.09 18.75
C THR A 84 -10.22 -45.36 18.02
N THR A 85 -10.23 -46.45 18.69
CA THR A 85 -10.75 -47.73 18.20
C THR A 85 -12.23 -47.96 18.58
N THR A 86 -12.78 -47.11 19.44
CA THR A 86 -14.19 -47.22 19.84
C THR A 86 -15.15 -46.80 18.73
N ARG A 87 -16.27 -47.53 18.63
CA ARG A 87 -17.38 -47.20 17.71
C ARG A 87 -18.64 -46.78 18.46
N ASP A 88 -18.58 -46.64 19.79
CA ASP A 88 -19.70 -46.20 20.60
C ASP A 88 -19.92 -44.71 20.42
N GLU A 89 -21.11 -44.33 19.94
CA GLU A 89 -21.50 -42.93 19.67
C GLU A 89 -21.41 -42.06 20.95
N LYS A 90 -21.71 -42.63 22.12
CA LYS A 90 -21.61 -41.88 23.38
C LYS A 90 -20.18 -41.56 23.77
N GLU A 91 -19.24 -42.45 23.48
CA GLU A 91 -17.83 -42.22 23.74
C GLU A 91 -17.24 -41.25 22.72
N LEU A 92 -17.62 -41.37 21.44
CA LEU A 92 -17.21 -40.42 20.40
C LEU A 92 -17.68 -39.00 20.73
N ALA A 93 -18.95 -38.82 21.16
CA ALA A 93 -19.48 -37.53 21.57
C ALA A 93 -18.77 -36.93 22.83
N LYS A 94 -18.31 -37.77 23.73
CA LYS A 94 -17.47 -37.31 24.87
C LYS A 94 -16.09 -36.85 24.42
N MET A 95 -15.47 -37.56 23.45
CA MET A 95 -14.18 -37.17 22.91
C MET A 95 -14.28 -35.87 22.10
N GLU A 96 -15.34 -35.70 21.33
CA GLU A 96 -15.61 -34.46 20.58
C GLU A 96 -15.74 -33.28 21.55
N LYS A 97 -16.56 -33.41 22.58
CA LYS A 97 -16.67 -32.40 23.65
C LYS A 97 -15.36 -32.12 24.37
N MET A 98 -14.55 -33.13 24.60
CA MET A 98 -13.24 -32.96 25.21
C MET A 98 -12.28 -32.21 24.29
N MET A 99 -12.25 -32.53 23.01
CA MET A 99 -11.47 -31.82 22.02
C MET A 99 -11.87 -30.34 21.86
N ASP A 100 -13.18 -30.07 21.90
CA ASP A 100 -13.74 -28.72 21.86
C ASP A 100 -13.38 -27.93 23.14
N SER A 101 -13.49 -28.56 24.31
CA SER A 101 -13.16 -27.94 25.61
C SER A 101 -11.65 -27.74 25.82
N MET A 102 -10.79 -28.43 25.08
CA MET A 102 -9.35 -28.22 25.18
C MET A 102 -8.92 -26.80 24.77
N GLY A 103 -9.67 -26.13 23.88
CA GLY A 103 -9.45 -24.72 23.52
C GLY A 103 -7.99 -24.29 23.48
N ALA A 104 -7.62 -23.33 24.30
CA ALA A 104 -6.25 -22.88 24.53
C ALA A 104 -5.48 -23.72 25.57
N SER A 105 -6.10 -24.73 26.20
CA SER A 105 -5.47 -25.59 27.24
C SER A 105 -4.54 -26.60 26.58
N LEU A 106 -3.34 -26.76 27.16
CA LEU A 106 -2.29 -27.65 26.66
C LEU A 106 -2.38 -29.09 27.21
N TRP A 107 -3.37 -29.43 28.06
CA TRP A 107 -3.47 -30.72 28.70
C TRP A 107 -4.89 -31.30 28.65
N GLY A 108 -4.96 -32.60 28.60
CA GLY A 108 -6.21 -33.37 28.68
C GLY A 108 -5.94 -34.77 29.25
N VAL A 109 -6.99 -35.39 29.78
CA VAL A 109 -6.94 -36.77 30.28
C VAL A 109 -7.64 -37.66 29.25
N PHE A 110 -6.94 -38.69 28.77
CA PHE A 110 -7.41 -39.58 27.73
C PHE A 110 -7.57 -41.01 28.26
N GLN A 111 -8.53 -41.73 27.70
CA GLN A 111 -8.67 -43.16 28.00
C GLN A 111 -7.59 -43.97 27.29
N GLN A 112 -7.27 -45.10 27.86
CA GLN A 112 -6.32 -46.06 27.28
C GLN A 112 -6.78 -46.50 25.88
N GLY A 113 -5.94 -46.35 24.86
CA GLY A 113 -6.25 -46.64 23.45
C GLY A 113 -6.67 -45.39 22.64
N THR A 114 -6.63 -44.20 23.23
CA THR A 114 -6.77 -42.93 22.53
C THR A 114 -5.37 -42.38 22.25
N ASP A 115 -5.05 -42.14 21.01
CA ASP A 115 -3.83 -41.47 20.60
C ASP A 115 -4.16 -40.08 20.04
N ILE A 116 -3.45 -39.07 20.49
CA ILE A 116 -3.60 -37.69 19.98
C ILE A 116 -2.30 -37.27 19.33
N GLU A 117 -2.41 -37.01 18.07
CA GLU A 117 -1.32 -36.47 17.29
C GLU A 117 -1.51 -34.96 17.12
N VAL A 118 -0.53 -34.19 17.54
CA VAL A 118 -0.45 -32.75 17.28
C VAL A 118 0.36 -32.58 15.99
N VAL A 119 -0.32 -32.21 14.92
CA VAL A 119 0.34 -31.92 13.65
C VAL A 119 0.84 -30.48 13.69
N GLU A 120 2.11 -30.32 14.01
CA GLU A 120 2.77 -29.02 13.92
C GLU A 120 3.05 -28.68 12.44
N SER A 121 2.69 -27.46 12.05
CA SER A 121 3.05 -26.95 10.72
C SER A 121 4.55 -26.62 10.70
N THR A 122 5.37 -27.54 10.24
CA THR A 122 6.83 -27.37 10.06
C THR A 122 7.20 -26.43 8.89
N LYS A 123 6.25 -25.68 8.33
CA LYS A 123 6.48 -24.82 7.17
C LYS A 123 6.92 -23.40 7.57
N GLY A 124 7.98 -23.26 8.35
CA GLY A 124 8.60 -21.96 8.65
C GLY A 124 8.94 -21.13 7.41
N ASP A 125 9.23 -21.78 6.29
CA ASP A 125 9.51 -21.09 5.03
C ASP A 125 8.28 -20.41 4.42
N ALA A 126 7.08 -20.97 4.60
CA ALA A 126 5.85 -20.35 4.07
C ALA A 126 5.53 -19.04 4.79
N PHE A 127 5.82 -18.93 6.07
CA PHE A 127 5.66 -17.72 6.87
C PHE A 127 6.60 -16.60 6.37
N ASN A 128 7.85 -16.93 6.11
CA ASN A 128 8.87 -16.01 5.60
C ASN A 128 8.54 -15.45 4.20
N VAL A 129 7.73 -16.13 3.39
CA VAL A 129 7.33 -15.65 2.06
C VAL A 129 6.48 -14.38 2.15
N TYR A 130 5.54 -14.33 3.08
CA TYR A 130 4.69 -13.15 3.27
C TYR A 130 5.49 -11.97 3.83
N ASP A 131 6.33 -12.21 4.81
CA ASP A 131 7.23 -11.21 5.40
C ASP A 131 8.13 -10.57 4.35
N LYS A 132 8.90 -11.38 3.63
CA LYS A 132 9.75 -10.92 2.54
C LYS A 132 8.98 -10.18 1.43
N ARG A 133 7.72 -10.56 1.17
CA ARG A 133 6.89 -9.86 0.18
C ARG A 133 6.50 -8.46 0.66
N VAL A 134 6.19 -8.31 1.96
CA VAL A 134 5.89 -7.03 2.59
C VAL A 134 7.13 -6.13 2.59
N ASP A 135 8.29 -6.65 3.00
CA ASP A 135 9.56 -5.91 3.01
C ASP A 135 9.94 -5.42 1.62
N ARG A 136 9.83 -6.30 0.63
CA ARG A 136 10.09 -5.90 -0.76
C ARG A 136 9.14 -4.78 -1.22
N ALA A 137 7.86 -4.85 -0.86
CA ALA A 137 6.92 -3.80 -1.20
C ALA A 137 7.27 -2.47 -0.50
N ASN A 138 7.68 -2.50 0.76
CA ASN A 138 8.14 -1.32 1.50
C ASN A 138 9.36 -0.70 0.83
N SER A 139 10.35 -1.53 0.49
CA SER A 139 11.57 -1.11 -0.19
C SER A 139 11.28 -0.43 -1.54
N GLU A 140 10.41 -1.03 -2.36
CA GLU A 140 10.02 -0.45 -3.66
C GLU A 140 9.21 0.85 -3.50
N LEU A 141 8.34 0.94 -2.50
CA LEU A 141 7.61 2.18 -2.19
C LEU A 141 8.55 3.28 -1.71
N SER A 142 9.53 2.96 -0.86
CA SER A 142 10.55 3.92 -0.40
C SER A 142 11.37 4.45 -1.58
N LYS A 143 11.84 3.57 -2.48
CA LYS A 143 12.53 3.98 -3.70
C LYS A 143 11.67 4.89 -4.58
N LEU A 144 10.39 4.60 -4.69
CA LEU A 144 9.46 5.39 -5.50
C LEU A 144 9.27 6.82 -4.96
N VAL A 145 9.17 6.97 -3.63
CA VAL A 145 8.83 8.25 -2.98
C VAL A 145 10.09 9.06 -2.65
N ILE A 146 11.10 8.42 -2.07
CA ILE A 146 12.31 9.07 -1.52
C ILE A 146 13.52 8.85 -2.42
N GLY A 147 13.43 7.96 -3.41
CA GLY A 147 14.54 7.59 -4.27
C GLY A 147 15.51 6.56 -3.66
N GLN A 148 15.28 6.15 -2.43
CA GLN A 148 16.19 5.28 -1.67
C GLN A 148 15.45 4.44 -0.61
N THR A 149 16.11 3.42 -0.05
CA THR A 149 15.55 2.54 0.98
C THR A 149 16.11 2.78 2.36
N MET A 150 17.37 3.20 2.47
CA MET A 150 18.16 3.14 3.71
C MET A 150 17.94 4.28 4.72
N THR A 151 17.11 5.27 4.41
CA THR A 151 16.71 6.30 5.39
C THR A 151 15.70 5.80 6.42
N ILE A 152 15.07 4.64 6.15
CA ILE A 152 13.97 4.09 6.96
C ILE A 152 14.40 2.80 7.66
N GLU A 153 15.44 2.11 7.15
CA GLU A 153 15.93 0.85 7.70
C GLU A 153 17.20 1.07 8.53
N ASP A 154 17.21 0.58 9.77
CA ASP A 154 18.32 0.66 10.70
C ASP A 154 19.59 -0.02 10.15
N GLY A 155 20.74 0.65 10.24
CA GLY A 155 22.05 0.04 10.06
C GLY A 155 22.96 0.63 8.99
N SER A 156 22.68 1.84 8.49
CA SER A 156 23.59 2.52 7.55
C SER A 156 24.84 3.07 8.23
N SER A 157 26.01 2.85 7.62
CA SER A 157 27.24 3.57 8.02
C SER A 157 27.12 5.06 7.68
N LEU A 158 27.86 5.91 8.40
CA LEU A 158 27.83 7.38 8.21
C LEU A 158 28.04 7.79 6.74
N SER A 159 28.94 7.13 6.01
CA SER A 159 29.22 7.40 4.59
C SER A 159 28.07 7.05 3.66
N GLN A 160 27.27 6.03 4.00
CA GLN A 160 26.06 5.70 3.24
C GLN A 160 24.95 6.70 3.51
N SER A 161 24.83 7.20 4.73
CA SER A 161 23.87 8.23 5.11
C SER A 161 24.09 9.55 4.33
N GLU A 162 25.33 9.96 4.11
CA GLU A 162 25.66 11.16 3.30
C GLU A 162 25.24 11.00 1.84
N THR A 163 25.51 9.86 1.23
CA THR A 163 25.09 9.58 -0.17
C THR A 163 23.57 9.55 -0.30
N HIS A 164 22.87 9.04 0.69
CA HIS A 164 21.41 9.00 0.70
C HIS A 164 20.80 10.39 0.89
N LEU A 165 21.40 11.23 1.68
CA LEU A 165 21.01 12.63 1.85
C LEU A 165 21.12 13.38 0.53
N GLU A 166 22.23 13.21 -0.21
CA GLU A 166 22.45 13.82 -1.53
C GLU A 166 21.35 13.42 -2.54
N VAL A 167 20.97 12.15 -2.59
CA VAL A 167 19.87 11.69 -3.46
C VAL A 167 18.54 12.36 -3.10
N PHE A 168 18.25 12.49 -1.82
CA PHE A 168 17.04 13.16 -1.34
C PHE A 168 17.07 14.66 -1.66
N GLU A 169 18.20 15.34 -1.44
CA GLU A 169 18.38 16.74 -1.79
C GLU A 169 18.18 17.00 -3.28
N ASN A 170 18.69 16.13 -4.15
CA ASN A 170 18.47 16.21 -5.60
C ASN A 170 16.99 16.10 -5.99
N LEU A 171 16.20 15.27 -5.28
CA LEU A 171 14.74 15.19 -5.50
C LEU A 171 14.05 16.49 -5.08
N VAL A 172 14.39 17.02 -3.91
CA VAL A 172 13.86 18.30 -3.40
C VAL A 172 14.23 19.44 -4.36
N GLU A 173 15.48 19.50 -4.83
CA GLU A 173 15.92 20.52 -5.77
C GLU A 173 15.14 20.45 -7.10
N ARG A 174 14.90 19.26 -7.63
CA ARG A 174 14.07 19.07 -8.83
C ARG A 174 12.68 19.63 -8.65
N ASP A 175 12.04 19.35 -7.51
CA ASP A 175 10.69 19.82 -7.21
C ASP A 175 10.67 21.35 -6.99
N CYS A 176 11.68 21.89 -6.34
CA CYS A 176 11.88 23.35 -6.21
C CYS A 176 12.06 24.04 -7.56
N ARG A 177 12.82 23.44 -8.48
CA ARG A 177 12.99 23.97 -9.86
C ARG A 177 11.65 23.99 -10.60
N MET A 178 10.86 22.92 -10.51
CA MET A 178 9.53 22.87 -11.11
C MET A 178 8.62 23.99 -10.58
N LEU A 179 8.60 24.20 -9.26
CA LEU A 179 7.83 25.31 -8.65
C LEU A 179 8.33 26.67 -9.09
N LYS A 180 9.65 26.88 -9.14
CA LYS A 180 10.26 28.11 -9.64
C LYS A 180 9.86 28.41 -11.08
N ASP A 181 9.84 27.40 -11.96
CA ASP A 181 9.45 27.55 -13.36
C ASP A 181 7.97 27.92 -13.48
N ILE A 182 7.08 27.34 -12.68
CA ILE A 182 5.67 27.70 -12.65
C ILE A 182 5.49 29.16 -12.19
N VAL A 183 6.18 29.56 -11.12
CA VAL A 183 6.11 30.92 -10.61
C VAL A 183 6.63 31.94 -11.63
N ASN A 184 7.82 31.71 -12.18
CA ASN A 184 8.46 32.66 -13.09
C ASN A 184 7.77 32.72 -14.45
N ASN A 185 7.31 31.61 -14.99
CA ASN A 185 6.79 31.55 -16.36
C ASN A 185 5.26 31.71 -16.44
N GLN A 186 4.55 31.50 -15.33
CA GLN A 186 3.09 31.63 -15.33
C GLN A 186 2.56 32.64 -14.32
N LEU A 187 2.94 32.54 -13.04
CA LEU A 187 2.37 33.39 -12.00
C LEU A 187 2.79 34.86 -12.16
N ILE A 188 4.09 35.14 -12.17
CA ILE A 188 4.61 36.52 -12.24
C ILE A 188 4.12 37.26 -13.48
N PRO A 189 4.19 36.68 -14.71
CA PRO A 189 3.70 37.37 -15.91
C PRO A 189 2.21 37.68 -15.85
N LYS A 190 1.40 36.78 -15.27
CA LYS A 190 -0.05 37.01 -15.12
C LYS A 190 -0.35 38.08 -14.08
N MET A 191 0.37 38.08 -12.94
CA MET A 191 0.25 39.15 -11.94
C MET A 191 0.60 40.52 -12.54
N ALA A 192 1.72 40.63 -13.24
CA ALA A 192 2.12 41.86 -13.89
C ALA A 192 1.11 42.34 -14.93
N LYS A 193 0.47 41.43 -15.70
CA LYS A 193 -0.57 41.75 -16.68
C LYS A 193 -1.83 42.30 -16.01
N HIS A 194 -2.17 41.86 -14.81
CA HIS A 194 -3.35 42.27 -14.05
C HIS A 194 -3.09 43.41 -13.06
N GLY A 195 -1.90 44.01 -13.06
CA GLY A 195 -1.57 45.20 -12.28
C GLY A 195 -1.23 44.93 -10.82
N PHE A 196 -0.74 43.75 -10.49
CA PHE A 196 -0.23 43.38 -9.18
C PHE A 196 1.28 43.57 -9.09
#